data_3904e8c7ef77f3cd6cf3df9053d91f4d
#
_entry.id   3904e8c7ef77f3cd6cf3df9053d91f4d
#
_cell.length_a   1.000
_cell.length_b   1.000
_cell.length_c   1.000
_cell.angle_alpha   90.00
_cell.angle_beta   90.00
_cell.angle_gamma   90.00
#
_symmetry.space_group_name_H-M   'P 1'
#
loop_
_entity.id
_entity.type
_entity.pdbx_description
1 polymer ?
#
loop_
_entity_poly.entity_id
_entity_poly.type
_entity_poly.pdbx_seq_one_letter_code
_entity_poly.pdbx_strand_id
1 'polypeptide(L)'
;NVETPHFQNMRRPFGKLKDILQPIIAPVHNTVEEIISRIGLKPEDIDFICYDHLHTQDLRKWLGSFEKPAYFPNAKLLVMHQEWEAVKDLLPLQRNWHCPFGVEGIDPDKIISLHSSILLGDSLALIHTPGYTQGSQSLVAHTENGLLVCSHNGISVDNYTPELSTIYG
;
A
#
# COMPACT_ATOMS: atom_id res chain seq x y z
N ASN A 1 -7.61 6.52 2.08
CA ASN A 1 -7.97 5.74 0.86
C ASN A 1 -9.42 5.86 0.41
N VAL A 2 -10.29 6.62 1.11
CA VAL A 2 -11.72 6.76 0.74
C VAL A 2 -11.96 7.36 -0.66
N GLU A 3 -10.96 8.00 -1.23
CA GLU A 3 -10.99 8.61 -2.56
C GLU A 3 -10.54 7.67 -3.69
N THR A 4 -9.98 6.51 -3.37
CA THR A 4 -9.54 5.57 -4.40
C THR A 4 -10.73 4.97 -5.16
N PRO A 5 -10.57 4.59 -6.44
CA PRO A 5 -11.62 3.98 -7.24
C PRO A 5 -12.26 2.77 -6.56
N HIS A 6 -11.48 1.97 -5.82
CA HIS A 6 -12.00 0.84 -5.06
C HIS A 6 -13.09 1.26 -4.06
N PHE A 7 -12.78 2.21 -3.16
CA PHE A 7 -13.74 2.67 -2.15
C PHE A 7 -14.89 3.46 -2.76
N GLN A 8 -14.67 4.18 -3.85
CA GLN A 8 -15.75 4.84 -4.57
C GLN A 8 -16.76 3.83 -5.12
N ASN A 9 -16.29 2.69 -5.65
CA ASN A 9 -17.15 1.62 -6.12
C ASN A 9 -17.91 0.95 -4.97
N MET A 10 -17.26 0.68 -3.86
CA MET A 10 -17.92 0.12 -2.66
C MET A 10 -19.04 1.01 -2.12
N ARG A 11 -18.91 2.32 -2.27
CA ARG A 11 -19.89 3.31 -1.78
C ARG A 11 -21.05 3.54 -2.73
N ARG A 12 -21.02 3.03 -3.97
CA ARG A 12 -22.11 3.20 -4.96
C ARG A 12 -23.49 2.84 -4.45
N PRO A 13 -23.70 1.71 -3.72
CA PRO A 13 -25.03 1.34 -3.24
C PRO A 13 -25.68 2.36 -2.31
N PHE A 14 -24.89 3.20 -1.65
CA PHE A 14 -25.40 4.20 -0.70
C PHE A 14 -25.86 5.51 -1.37
N GLY A 15 -25.71 5.65 -2.69
CA GLY A 15 -26.16 6.81 -3.45
C GLY A 15 -25.65 8.14 -2.86
N LYS A 16 -26.51 9.15 -2.72
CA LYS A 16 -26.18 10.44 -2.12
C LYS A 16 -25.90 10.37 -0.61
N LEU A 17 -26.35 9.33 0.06
CA LEU A 17 -26.14 9.15 1.50
C LEU A 17 -24.65 8.92 1.85
N LYS A 18 -23.86 8.41 0.88
CA LYS A 18 -22.41 8.19 1.04
C LYS A 18 -21.66 9.45 1.50
N ASP A 19 -22.03 10.61 0.96
CA ASP A 19 -21.33 11.87 1.18
C ASP A 19 -21.63 12.45 2.58
N ILE A 20 -22.76 12.07 3.15
CA ILE A 20 -23.18 12.44 4.51
C ILE A 20 -22.56 11.48 5.54
N LEU A 21 -22.58 10.19 5.24
CA LEU A 21 -22.15 9.15 6.18
C LEU A 21 -20.64 9.00 6.27
N GLN A 22 -19.90 9.23 5.18
CA GLN A 22 -18.46 9.00 5.15
C GLN A 22 -17.68 9.84 6.19
N PRO A 23 -17.90 11.15 6.34
CA PRO A 23 -17.18 11.93 7.36
C PRO A 23 -17.42 11.44 8.79
N ILE A 24 -18.56 10.78 9.03
CA ILE A 24 -18.94 10.27 10.35
C ILE A 24 -18.33 8.87 10.58
N ILE A 25 -18.44 7.99 9.59
CA ILE A 25 -18.05 6.58 9.73
C ILE A 25 -16.55 6.40 9.49
N ALA A 26 -15.98 7.15 8.56
CA ALA A 26 -14.58 7.06 8.17
C ALA A 26 -13.98 8.46 7.95
N PRO A 27 -13.77 9.24 9.04
CA PRO A 27 -13.18 10.56 8.92
C PRO A 27 -11.74 10.46 8.39
N VAL A 28 -11.41 11.36 7.48
CA VAL A 28 -10.02 11.52 7.01
C VAL A 28 -9.35 12.53 7.94
N HIS A 29 -8.43 12.06 8.76
CA HIS A 29 -7.72 12.93 9.71
C HIS A 29 -6.56 13.69 9.06
N ASN A 30 -5.81 13.02 8.18
CA ASN A 30 -4.72 13.61 7.42
C ASN A 30 -4.59 12.92 6.06
N THR A 31 -4.27 13.67 5.05
CA THR A 31 -3.85 13.13 3.75
C THR A 31 -2.33 12.95 3.73
N VAL A 32 -1.82 12.18 2.77
CA VAL A 32 -0.38 12.01 2.57
C VAL A 32 0.26 13.36 2.24
N GLU A 33 -0.42 14.14 1.42
CA GLU A 33 -0.01 15.49 1.01
C GLU A 33 0.17 16.42 2.23
N GLU A 34 -0.80 16.41 3.13
CA GLU A 34 -0.75 17.21 4.35
C GLU A 34 0.39 16.76 5.28
N ILE A 35 0.61 15.45 5.42
CA ILE A 35 1.68 14.91 6.27
C ILE A 35 3.04 15.32 5.73
N ILE A 36 3.28 15.14 4.42
CA ILE A 36 4.55 15.49 3.77
C ILE A 36 4.83 16.99 3.92
N SER A 37 3.82 17.84 3.65
CA SER A 37 3.95 19.29 3.82
C SER A 37 4.25 19.67 5.28
N ARG A 38 3.60 19.00 6.26
CA ARG A 38 3.80 19.28 7.69
C ARG A 38 5.21 18.99 8.17
N ILE A 39 5.87 17.99 7.61
CA ILE A 39 7.27 17.66 7.92
C ILE A 39 8.27 18.43 7.05
N GLY A 40 7.79 19.36 6.22
CA GLY A 40 8.64 20.27 5.43
C GLY A 40 9.17 19.66 4.14
N LEU A 41 8.66 18.50 3.71
CA LEU A 41 9.04 17.87 2.45
C LEU A 41 8.10 18.31 1.31
N LYS A 42 8.64 18.30 0.10
CA LYS A 42 7.91 18.48 -1.16
C LYS A 42 7.73 17.15 -1.87
N PRO A 43 6.78 17.04 -2.79
CA PRO A 43 6.60 15.83 -3.59
C PRO A 43 7.86 15.37 -4.34
N GLU A 44 8.70 16.33 -4.76
CA GLU A 44 9.95 16.08 -5.49
C GLU A 44 11.04 15.49 -4.59
N ASP A 45 10.92 15.62 -3.27
CA ASP A 45 11.89 15.12 -2.29
C ASP A 45 11.69 13.62 -1.98
N ILE A 46 10.66 13.00 -2.54
CA ILE A 46 10.35 11.59 -2.32
C ILE A 46 10.96 10.74 -3.44
N ASP A 47 11.94 9.94 -3.08
CA ASP A 47 12.65 9.04 -4.00
C ASP A 47 12.00 7.66 -4.11
N PHE A 48 11.41 7.18 -3.03
CA PHE A 48 10.81 5.84 -2.99
C PHE A 48 9.47 5.84 -2.27
N ILE A 49 8.57 4.98 -2.76
CA ILE A 49 7.38 4.57 -2.04
C ILE A 49 7.36 3.05 -1.92
N CYS A 50 6.79 2.54 -0.86
CA CYS A 50 6.55 1.11 -0.69
C CYS A 50 5.22 0.89 0.03
N TYR A 51 4.68 -0.29 -0.16
CA TYR A 51 3.52 -0.80 0.56
C TYR A 51 3.85 -2.17 1.10
N ASP A 52 3.22 -2.55 2.17
CA ASP A 52 3.29 -3.90 2.72
C ASP A 52 2.75 -4.94 1.72
N HIS A 53 1.67 -4.60 1.02
CA HIS A 53 1.09 -5.34 -0.12
C HIS A 53 0.25 -4.40 -0.99
N LEU A 54 -0.09 -4.82 -2.19
CA LEU A 54 -0.90 -4.06 -3.13
C LEU A 54 -2.33 -4.59 -3.15
N HIS A 55 -3.29 -3.71 -2.85
CA HIS A 55 -4.69 -4.09 -2.75
C HIS A 55 -5.62 -2.98 -3.25
N THR A 56 -5.90 -2.01 -2.39
CA THR A 56 -6.87 -0.94 -2.66
C THR A 56 -6.23 0.38 -3.12
N GLN A 57 -4.91 0.41 -3.23
CA GLN A 57 -4.14 1.59 -3.60
C GLN A 57 -4.27 1.90 -5.08
N ASP A 58 -4.50 3.17 -5.41
CA ASP A 58 -4.34 3.67 -6.77
C ASP A 58 -2.92 4.24 -6.94
N LEU A 59 -2.02 3.43 -7.46
CA LEU A 59 -0.61 3.82 -7.63
C LEU A 59 -0.42 4.91 -8.67
N ARG A 60 -1.38 5.06 -9.61
CA ARG A 60 -1.32 6.08 -10.66
C ARG A 60 -1.36 7.50 -10.10
N LYS A 61 -2.00 7.70 -8.94
CA LYS A 61 -1.96 8.99 -8.24
C LYS A 61 -0.53 9.38 -7.88
N TRP A 62 0.24 8.41 -7.39
CA TRP A 62 1.56 8.67 -6.81
C TRP A 62 2.67 8.65 -7.85
N LEU A 63 2.65 7.66 -8.74
CA LEU A 63 3.71 7.41 -9.73
C LEU A 63 3.41 8.00 -11.11
N GLY A 64 2.16 8.42 -11.34
CA GLY A 64 1.68 8.83 -12.64
C GLY A 64 1.23 7.66 -13.52
N SER A 65 0.69 7.98 -14.67
CA SER A 65 0.32 7.06 -15.74
C SER A 65 0.42 7.77 -17.07
N PHE A 66 0.14 7.08 -18.19
CA PHE A 66 0.06 7.71 -19.51
C PHE A 66 -0.93 8.89 -19.57
N GLU A 67 -1.93 8.89 -18.69
CA GLU A 67 -3.01 9.90 -18.69
C GLU A 67 -2.83 10.98 -17.62
N LYS A 68 -2.04 10.72 -16.58
CA LYS A 68 -1.96 11.60 -15.41
C LYS A 68 -0.52 11.78 -14.95
N PRO A 69 -0.11 13.00 -14.60
CA PRO A 69 1.19 13.22 -13.99
C PRO A 69 1.29 12.57 -12.61
N ALA A 70 2.50 12.20 -12.22
CA ALA A 70 2.80 11.70 -10.89
C ALA A 70 2.67 12.81 -9.85
N TYR A 71 2.08 12.48 -8.67
CA TYR A 71 2.18 13.37 -7.52
C TYR A 71 3.61 13.39 -6.96
N PHE A 72 4.30 12.24 -6.95
CA PHE A 72 5.72 12.12 -6.61
C PHE A 72 6.54 11.91 -7.88
N PRO A 73 6.99 12.98 -8.54
CA PRO A 73 7.60 12.88 -9.87
C PRO A 73 8.90 12.07 -9.89
N ASN A 74 9.67 12.09 -8.80
CA ASN A 74 10.95 11.40 -8.68
C ASN A 74 10.82 9.99 -8.10
N ALA A 75 9.70 9.67 -7.45
CA ALA A 75 9.54 8.43 -6.72
C ALA A 75 9.48 7.19 -7.62
N LYS A 76 10.05 6.10 -7.10
CA LYS A 76 9.90 4.74 -7.61
C LYS A 76 9.24 3.86 -6.57
N LEU A 77 8.49 2.86 -7.02
CA LEU A 77 7.88 1.85 -6.16
C LEU A 77 8.90 0.75 -5.85
N LEU A 78 9.13 0.48 -4.57
CA LEU A 78 9.82 -0.71 -4.11
C LEU A 78 8.78 -1.78 -3.77
N VAL A 79 8.78 -2.87 -4.51
CA VAL A 79 7.74 -3.91 -4.41
C VAL A 79 8.36 -5.30 -4.62
N MET A 80 7.91 -6.29 -3.86
CA MET A 80 8.30 -7.67 -4.13
C MET A 80 7.79 -8.13 -5.49
N HIS A 81 8.63 -8.86 -6.22
CA HIS A 81 8.32 -9.36 -7.55
C HIS A 81 6.99 -10.11 -7.59
N GLN A 82 6.75 -10.98 -6.62
CA GLN A 82 5.52 -11.76 -6.51
C GLN A 82 4.28 -10.87 -6.36
N GLU A 83 4.39 -9.77 -5.62
CA GLU A 83 3.30 -8.83 -5.44
C GLU A 83 2.98 -8.07 -6.73
N TRP A 84 4.04 -7.60 -7.41
CA TRP A 84 3.89 -6.87 -8.66
C TRP A 84 3.28 -7.74 -9.77
N GLU A 85 3.70 -9.01 -9.88
CA GLU A 85 3.11 -9.92 -10.86
C GLU A 85 1.65 -10.27 -10.52
N ALA A 86 1.34 -10.50 -9.24
CA ALA A 86 -0.02 -10.84 -8.82
C ALA A 86 -1.05 -9.75 -9.15
N VAL A 87 -0.72 -8.47 -9.01
CA VAL A 87 -1.68 -7.38 -9.27
C VAL A 87 -1.93 -7.13 -10.74
N LYS A 88 -1.06 -7.62 -11.63
CA LYS A 88 -1.23 -7.51 -13.09
C LYS A 88 -2.22 -8.53 -13.65
N ASP A 89 -2.32 -9.69 -13.02
CA ASP A 89 -3.18 -10.79 -13.47
C ASP A 89 -4.07 -11.33 -12.34
N LEU A 90 -4.97 -10.47 -11.87
CA LEU A 90 -5.90 -10.81 -10.81
C LEU A 90 -6.95 -11.82 -11.27
N LEU A 91 -7.14 -12.87 -10.48
CA LEU A 91 -8.27 -13.78 -10.66
C LEU A 91 -9.60 -13.03 -10.53
N PRO A 92 -10.67 -13.46 -11.24
CA PRO A 92 -11.97 -12.76 -11.22
C PRO A 92 -12.50 -12.49 -9.82
N LEU A 93 -12.33 -13.43 -8.88
CA LEU A 93 -12.77 -13.28 -7.49
C LEU A 93 -11.96 -12.23 -6.70
N GLN A 94 -10.71 -12.01 -7.07
CA GLN A 94 -9.84 -11.04 -6.39
C GLN A 94 -10.09 -9.60 -6.84
N ARG A 95 -10.60 -9.40 -8.07
CA ARG A 95 -10.80 -8.05 -8.66
C ARG A 95 -11.66 -7.13 -7.81
N ASN A 96 -12.62 -7.68 -7.06
CA ASN A 96 -13.49 -6.89 -6.19
C ASN A 96 -12.75 -6.32 -4.98
N TRP A 97 -11.59 -6.87 -4.64
CA TRP A 97 -10.79 -6.48 -3.48
C TRP A 97 -9.59 -5.60 -3.84
N HIS A 98 -9.36 -5.37 -5.14
CA HIS A 98 -8.25 -4.55 -5.63
C HIS A 98 -8.76 -3.24 -6.24
N CYS A 99 -7.87 -2.25 -6.29
CA CYS A 99 -8.18 -1.01 -6.98
C CYS A 99 -8.32 -1.27 -8.49
N PRO A 100 -9.46 -0.97 -9.11
CA PRO A 100 -9.62 -1.13 -10.54
C PRO A 100 -8.56 -0.31 -11.30
N PHE A 101 -7.80 -0.98 -12.17
CA PHE A 101 -6.75 -0.36 -12.99
C PHE A 101 -5.65 0.35 -12.18
N GLY A 102 -5.51 0.04 -10.89
CA GLY A 102 -4.66 0.80 -9.95
C GLY A 102 -3.17 0.82 -10.30
N VAL A 103 -2.71 -0.06 -11.18
CA VAL A 103 -1.32 -0.14 -11.68
C VAL A 103 -1.20 0.11 -13.18
N GLU A 104 -2.32 0.34 -13.88
CA GLU A 104 -2.33 0.43 -15.34
C GLU A 104 -1.69 1.73 -15.82
N GLY A 105 -0.86 1.62 -16.87
CA GLY A 105 -0.23 2.77 -17.53
C GLY A 105 0.87 3.44 -16.71
N ILE A 106 1.34 2.82 -15.63
CA ILE A 106 2.53 3.27 -14.89
C ILE A 106 3.77 2.94 -15.71
N ASP A 107 4.68 3.91 -15.80
CA ASP A 107 5.96 3.73 -16.46
C ASP A 107 6.75 2.58 -15.77
N PRO A 108 7.18 1.54 -16.51
CA PRO A 108 7.97 0.45 -15.95
C PRO A 108 9.26 0.91 -15.24
N ASP A 109 9.87 2.01 -15.66
CA ASP A 109 11.06 2.57 -15.04
C ASP A 109 10.81 3.13 -13.62
N LYS A 110 9.54 3.28 -13.25
CA LYS A 110 9.10 3.63 -11.89
C LYS A 110 9.01 2.43 -10.94
N ILE A 111 9.22 1.21 -11.44
CA ILE A 111 9.04 -0.02 -10.65
C ILE A 111 10.38 -0.67 -10.38
N ILE A 112 10.71 -0.83 -9.11
CA ILE A 112 11.87 -1.61 -8.65
C ILE A 112 11.34 -2.91 -8.06
N SER A 113 11.41 -3.96 -8.87
CA SER A 113 10.95 -5.29 -8.51
C SER A 113 12.02 -6.02 -7.69
N LEU A 114 11.69 -6.39 -6.46
CA LEU A 114 12.60 -7.02 -5.51
C LEU A 114 12.37 -8.53 -5.48
N HIS A 115 13.44 -9.31 -5.56
CA HIS A 115 13.39 -10.78 -5.52
C HIS A 115 13.75 -11.36 -4.16
N SER A 116 14.20 -10.51 -3.22
CA SER A 116 14.58 -10.88 -1.85
C SER A 116 14.50 -9.66 -0.94
N SER A 117 14.61 -9.90 0.36
CA SER A 117 14.80 -8.83 1.34
C SER A 117 16.04 -8.01 1.01
N ILE A 118 15.96 -6.71 1.24
CA ILE A 118 17.06 -5.77 0.96
C ILE A 118 17.30 -4.82 2.13
N LEU A 119 18.54 -4.34 2.23
CA LEU A 119 18.90 -3.19 3.05
C LEU A 119 18.90 -1.93 2.17
N LEU A 120 18.34 -0.87 2.69
CA LEU A 120 18.31 0.47 2.11
C LEU A 120 19.19 1.38 2.98
N GLY A 121 20.48 1.47 2.63
CA GLY A 121 21.45 2.13 3.49
C GLY A 121 21.68 1.37 4.80
N ASP A 122 22.02 2.10 5.86
CA ASP A 122 22.42 1.51 7.14
C ASP A 122 21.27 1.35 8.15
N SER A 123 20.12 1.92 7.86
CA SER A 123 19.05 2.05 8.85
C SER A 123 17.68 1.54 8.39
N LEU A 124 17.53 1.15 7.14
CA LEU A 124 16.26 0.66 6.63
C LEU A 124 16.41 -0.72 5.99
N ALA A 125 15.43 -1.58 6.20
CA ALA A 125 15.31 -2.85 5.50
C ALA A 125 13.88 -3.06 5.01
N LEU A 126 13.75 -3.61 3.80
CA LEU A 126 12.52 -4.22 3.33
C LEU A 126 12.68 -5.73 3.44
N ILE A 127 11.88 -6.33 4.29
CA ILE A 127 11.91 -7.77 4.56
C ILE A 127 10.73 -8.43 3.82
N HIS A 128 11.03 -9.42 3.01
CA HIS A 128 10.01 -10.26 2.40
C HIS A 128 9.34 -11.10 3.48
N THR A 129 8.06 -10.86 3.73
CA THR A 129 7.26 -11.51 4.79
C THR A 129 5.98 -12.09 4.19
N PRO A 130 6.09 -13.14 3.34
CA PRO A 130 4.94 -13.74 2.69
C PRO A 130 3.99 -14.33 3.73
N GLY A 131 2.70 -14.28 3.44
CA GLY A 131 1.65 -14.79 4.33
C GLY A 131 0.29 -14.31 3.88
N TYR A 132 -0.03 -13.04 4.08
CA TYR A 132 -1.27 -12.44 3.59
C TYR A 132 -1.31 -12.43 2.05
N THR A 133 -0.23 -11.99 1.42
CA THR A 133 0.04 -12.22 0.00
C THR A 133 1.40 -12.89 -0.18
N GLN A 134 1.67 -13.42 -1.38
CA GLN A 134 2.97 -14.01 -1.69
C GLN A 134 4.10 -12.98 -1.72
N GLY A 135 3.78 -11.73 -2.01
CA GLY A 135 4.72 -10.63 -2.09
C GLY A 135 4.65 -9.65 -0.92
N SER A 136 3.98 -10.01 0.18
CA SER A 136 3.94 -9.16 1.38
C SER A 136 5.35 -8.84 1.88
N GLN A 137 5.55 -7.59 2.29
CA GLN A 137 6.83 -7.11 2.82
C GLN A 137 6.61 -6.26 4.06
N SER A 138 7.61 -6.22 4.91
CA SER A 138 7.64 -5.38 6.10
C SER A 138 8.78 -4.38 6.02
N LEU A 139 8.53 -3.13 6.38
CA LEU A 139 9.56 -2.11 6.53
C LEU A 139 10.09 -2.15 7.96
N VAL A 140 11.39 -2.28 8.09
CA VAL A 140 12.10 -2.18 9.37
C VAL A 140 13.01 -0.96 9.34
N ALA A 141 12.85 -0.07 10.31
CA ALA A 141 13.70 1.10 10.47
C ALA A 141 14.46 1.03 11.80
N HIS A 142 15.79 1.17 11.76
CA HIS A 142 16.61 1.35 12.93
C HIS A 142 16.66 2.83 13.27
N THR A 143 16.08 3.20 14.40
CA THR A 143 15.97 4.57 14.87
C THR A 143 16.75 4.76 16.17
N GLU A 144 16.90 5.97 16.61
CA GLU A 144 17.51 6.29 17.92
C GLU A 144 16.76 5.63 19.10
N ASN A 145 15.48 5.35 18.92
CA ASN A 145 14.63 4.72 19.91
C ASN A 145 14.49 3.20 19.74
N GLY A 146 15.31 2.59 18.87
CA GLY A 146 15.27 1.16 18.57
C GLY A 146 14.67 0.82 17.20
N LEU A 147 14.25 -0.42 17.02
CA LEU A 147 13.68 -0.90 15.78
C LEU A 147 12.18 -0.57 15.68
N LEU A 148 11.82 0.14 14.63
CA LEU A 148 10.43 0.35 14.22
C LEU A 148 10.11 -0.63 13.10
N VAL A 149 9.04 -1.40 13.26
CA VAL A 149 8.56 -2.34 12.23
C VAL A 149 7.19 -1.90 11.76
N CYS A 150 7.06 -1.63 10.48
CA CYS A 150 5.79 -1.37 9.80
C CYS A 150 5.44 -2.61 8.96
N SER A 151 4.44 -3.34 9.39
CA SER A 151 3.95 -4.53 8.72
C SER A 151 2.43 -4.59 8.83
N HIS A 152 1.78 -5.01 7.78
CA HIS A 152 0.36 -5.32 7.79
C HIS A 152 0.16 -6.75 7.27
N ASN A 153 0.70 -7.69 7.98
CA ASN A 153 0.28 -9.07 7.80
C ASN A 153 -1.04 -9.20 8.55
N GLY A 154 -2.16 -9.17 7.84
CA GLY A 154 -3.51 -9.26 8.38
C GLY A 154 -3.80 -10.60 9.02
N ILE A 155 -2.99 -10.97 10.02
CA ILE A 155 -3.04 -12.20 10.75
C ILE A 155 -3.85 -11.96 12.02
N SER A 156 -4.71 -12.90 12.35
CA SER A 156 -5.34 -12.96 13.66
C SER A 156 -4.27 -13.07 14.75
N VAL A 157 -4.57 -12.55 15.95
CA VAL A 157 -3.73 -12.76 17.14
C VAL A 157 -3.42 -14.24 17.35
N ASP A 158 -4.35 -15.12 17.00
CA ASP A 158 -4.20 -16.57 17.07
C ASP A 158 -3.04 -17.13 16.23
N ASN A 159 -2.64 -16.43 15.15
CA ASN A 159 -1.50 -16.84 14.32
C ASN A 159 -0.14 -16.61 15.02
N TYR A 160 -0.08 -15.67 15.97
CA TYR A 160 1.14 -15.41 16.74
C TYR A 160 1.32 -16.39 17.92
N THR A 161 0.21 -16.94 18.42
CA THR A 161 0.18 -17.87 19.54
C THR A 161 -0.84 -18.98 19.26
N PRO A 162 -0.61 -19.82 18.22
CA PRO A 162 -1.59 -20.80 17.77
C PRO A 162 -1.98 -21.80 18.86
N GLU A 163 -1.09 -22.06 19.80
CA GLU A 163 -1.35 -22.91 20.97
C GLU A 163 -2.39 -22.33 21.94
N LEU A 164 -2.66 -21.03 21.86
CA LEU A 164 -3.68 -20.35 22.66
C LEU A 164 -4.96 -20.07 21.86
N SER A 165 -4.98 -20.43 20.58
CA SER A 165 -6.14 -20.20 19.72
C SER A 165 -7.35 -20.98 20.19
N THR A 166 -8.51 -20.33 20.19
CA THR A 166 -9.81 -20.97 20.40
C THR A 166 -10.51 -21.30 19.08
N ILE A 167 -9.86 -21.03 17.94
CA ILE A 167 -10.37 -21.35 16.61
C ILE A 167 -10.09 -22.82 16.34
N TYR A 168 -11.15 -23.61 16.16
CA TYR A 168 -11.03 -25.00 15.74
C TYR A 168 -10.63 -25.06 14.27
N GLY A 169 -9.46 -25.64 13.99
CA GLY A 169 -8.93 -25.90 12.65
C GLY A 169 -9.20 -27.33 12.20
#